data_235f44003b8568f0ed2c15887d816598
#
_entry.id   235f44003b8568f0ed2c15887d816598
#
_cell.length_a   1.000
_cell.length_b   1.000
_cell.length_c   1.000
_cell.angle_alpha   90.00
_cell.angle_beta   90.00
_cell.angle_gamma   90.00
#
_symmetry.space_group_name_H-M   'P 1'
#
loop_
_entity.id
_entity.type
_entity.pdbx_description
1 polymer ?
#
loop_
_entity_poly.entity_id
_entity_poly.type
_entity_poly.pdbx_seq_one_letter_code
_entity_poly.pdbx_strand_id
1 'polypeptide(L)'
;MSIITSPKLKSDIDPQWFEQDYWVNQGRLLGANCGRGSTWTIKSEWGKWVLRHYFRGGFYAKLNRDRYFWLGLKNSRAYKEYQLLDEIQRLNLPSPKPIAALIVKHGLFYRNDLIMEHIQHQMTFAQGIKNQYLPNDPSRDKKQLDLKYWHQIGQTIAQYHHNGIYHSDLNAHNVLLNHDQVFIIDFDKGAIKPPNQHWQQNNISRLKRSIEKVSQKSCDDQLSEQWQILLEGYHV
;
A
#
# COMPACT_ATOMS: atom_id res chain seq x y z
N MET A 1 -2.92 -25.90 -1.46
CA MET A 1 -1.95 -24.79 -1.43
C MET A 1 -1.73 -24.32 -2.86
N SER A 2 -1.76 -23.02 -3.09
CA SER A 2 -1.51 -22.42 -4.42
C SER A 2 -0.54 -21.26 -4.24
N ILE A 3 0.54 -21.25 -5.03
CA ILE A 3 1.49 -20.14 -5.10
C ILE A 3 1.34 -19.49 -6.48
N ILE A 4 1.27 -18.16 -6.50
CA ILE A 4 1.22 -17.33 -7.70
C ILE A 4 2.48 -16.49 -7.69
N THR A 5 3.18 -16.46 -8.79
CA THR A 5 4.45 -15.76 -8.95
C THR A 5 4.56 -15.12 -10.32
N SER A 6 5.38 -14.09 -10.42
CA SER A 6 5.75 -13.51 -11.70
C SER A 6 6.50 -14.55 -12.58
N PRO A 7 6.23 -14.60 -13.89
CA PRO A 7 6.97 -15.47 -14.82
C PRO A 7 8.49 -15.25 -14.80
N LYS A 8 8.96 -14.07 -14.35
CA LYS A 8 10.39 -13.74 -14.24
C LYS A 8 11.08 -14.39 -13.04
N LEU A 9 10.32 -14.81 -12.03
CA LEU A 9 10.79 -15.52 -10.83
C LEU A 9 10.38 -16.99 -10.89
N LYS A 10 10.67 -17.67 -11.98
CA LYS A 10 10.42 -19.12 -12.16
C LYS A 10 11.38 -20.02 -11.37
N SER A 11 12.33 -19.49 -10.63
CA SER A 11 13.02 -20.23 -9.59
C SER A 11 12.00 -20.54 -8.48
N ASP A 12 11.93 -21.78 -8.10
CA ASP A 12 10.99 -22.37 -7.16
C ASP A 12 10.83 -21.51 -5.90
N ILE A 13 9.74 -20.77 -5.83
CA ILE A 13 9.42 -19.99 -4.62
C ILE A 13 9.14 -20.98 -3.51
N ASP A 14 10.01 -20.97 -2.52
CA ASP A 14 9.85 -21.81 -1.33
C ASP A 14 8.65 -21.32 -0.50
N PRO A 15 7.67 -22.20 -0.19
CA PRO A 15 6.57 -21.86 0.71
C PRO A 15 7.03 -21.31 2.07
N GLN A 16 8.21 -21.67 2.55
CA GLN A 16 8.79 -21.16 3.81
C GLN A 16 9.03 -19.65 3.77
N TRP A 17 9.18 -19.04 2.59
CA TRP A 17 9.34 -17.58 2.45
C TRP A 17 8.13 -16.78 2.94
N PHE A 18 6.98 -17.43 3.08
CA PHE A 18 5.77 -16.82 3.63
C PHE A 18 5.64 -16.97 5.15
N GLU A 19 6.60 -17.64 5.80
CA GLU A 19 6.64 -17.83 7.24
C GLU A 19 7.65 -16.84 7.86
N GLN A 20 7.18 -16.06 8.84
CA GLN A 20 8.04 -15.08 9.55
C GLN A 20 9.26 -15.77 10.17
N ASP A 21 9.05 -16.93 10.83
CA ASP A 21 10.08 -17.65 11.54
C ASP A 21 11.23 -18.10 10.64
N TYR A 22 10.96 -18.41 9.39
CA TYR A 22 12.01 -18.69 8.39
C TYR A 22 13.02 -17.54 8.31
N TRP A 23 12.53 -16.31 8.16
CA TRP A 23 13.37 -15.11 8.04
C TRP A 23 14.05 -14.71 9.34
N VAL A 24 13.40 -14.96 10.48
CA VAL A 24 14.01 -14.81 11.83
C VAL A 24 15.19 -15.76 11.98
N ASN A 25 15.01 -17.05 11.70
CA ASN A 25 16.02 -18.09 11.83
C ASN A 25 17.22 -17.85 10.87
N GLN A 26 16.99 -17.22 9.73
CA GLN A 26 18.05 -16.81 8.79
C GLN A 26 18.75 -15.50 9.19
N GLY A 27 18.31 -14.79 10.22
CA GLY A 27 18.80 -13.46 10.58
C GLY A 27 18.50 -12.39 9.51
N ARG A 28 17.46 -12.62 8.70
CA ARG A 28 17.08 -11.77 7.53
C ARG A 28 15.80 -10.98 7.74
N LEU A 29 15.18 -11.01 8.91
CA LEU A 29 14.09 -10.13 9.30
C LEU A 29 14.64 -8.76 9.67
N LEU A 30 14.30 -7.70 8.90
CA LEU A 30 14.81 -6.35 9.11
C LEU A 30 13.91 -5.49 9.99
N GLY A 31 12.62 -5.78 10.04
CA GLY A 31 11.65 -5.03 10.83
C GLY A 31 10.24 -5.58 10.69
N ALA A 32 9.39 -5.19 11.63
CA ALA A 32 7.97 -5.51 11.64
C ALA A 32 7.16 -4.23 11.87
N ASN A 33 6.16 -3.99 11.03
CA ASN A 33 5.18 -2.95 11.26
C ASN A 33 3.95 -3.56 11.92
N CYS A 34 3.77 -3.29 13.22
CA CYS A 34 2.60 -3.68 13.97
C CYS A 34 1.41 -2.77 13.65
N GLY A 35 0.70 -3.09 12.54
CA GLY A 35 -0.60 -2.51 12.20
C GLY A 35 -1.74 -3.53 12.37
N ARG A 36 -2.88 -3.30 11.71
CA ARG A 36 -4.00 -4.29 11.67
C ARG A 36 -3.66 -5.56 10.87
N GLY A 37 -2.54 -5.60 10.16
CA GLY A 37 -1.94 -6.76 9.51
C GLY A 37 -0.51 -6.94 10.01
N SER A 38 0.02 -8.14 9.96
CA SER A 38 1.45 -8.35 10.16
C SER A 38 2.15 -8.10 8.83
N THR A 39 3.03 -7.12 8.84
CA THR A 39 3.85 -6.76 7.69
C THR A 39 5.29 -6.76 8.14
N TRP A 40 6.12 -7.54 7.48
CA TRP A 40 7.53 -7.69 7.79
C TRP A 40 8.40 -7.24 6.63
N THR A 41 9.43 -6.48 6.92
CA THR A 41 10.49 -6.19 5.96
C THR A 41 11.57 -7.25 6.08
N ILE A 42 11.88 -7.92 4.99
CA ILE A 42 12.80 -9.06 4.91
C ILE A 42 13.92 -8.77 3.89
N LYS A 43 15.10 -9.34 4.13
CA LYS A 43 16.26 -9.25 3.24
C LYS A 43 16.36 -10.57 2.45
N SER A 44 15.92 -10.56 1.19
CA SER A 44 16.11 -11.68 0.26
C SER A 44 17.47 -11.59 -0.44
N GLU A 45 17.80 -12.57 -1.27
CA GLU A 45 18.97 -12.54 -2.16
C GLU A 45 18.81 -11.54 -3.31
N TRP A 46 17.56 -11.24 -3.67
CA TRP A 46 17.19 -10.31 -4.75
C TRP A 46 16.87 -8.88 -4.27
N GLY A 47 17.06 -8.60 -2.98
CA GLY A 47 16.81 -7.27 -2.41
C GLY A 47 15.89 -7.30 -1.18
N LYS A 48 15.40 -6.12 -0.80
CA LYS A 48 14.45 -5.99 0.31
C LYS A 48 13.04 -6.25 -0.17
N TRP A 49 12.30 -7.08 0.56
CA TRP A 49 10.91 -7.40 0.30
C TRP A 49 10.03 -7.07 1.50
N VAL A 50 8.74 -6.97 1.23
CA VAL A 50 7.69 -6.86 2.24
C VAL A 50 6.86 -8.14 2.19
N LEU A 51 6.85 -8.88 3.28
CA LEU A 51 5.94 -10.00 3.52
C LEU A 51 4.72 -9.48 4.27
N ARG A 52 3.54 -9.69 3.71
CA ARG A 52 2.25 -9.29 4.29
C ARG A 52 1.38 -10.49 4.54
N HIS A 53 0.98 -10.70 5.80
CA HIS A 53 -0.04 -11.65 6.17
C HIS A 53 -1.39 -10.95 6.33
N TYR A 54 -2.46 -11.51 5.75
CA TYR A 54 -3.78 -10.88 5.79
C TYR A 54 -4.56 -11.32 7.01
N PHE A 55 -4.89 -10.37 7.88
CA PHE A 55 -5.80 -10.57 9.00
C PHE A 55 -7.19 -9.98 8.72
N ARG A 56 -8.22 -10.61 9.28
CA ARG A 56 -9.55 -10.01 9.35
C ARG A 56 -9.56 -8.85 10.33
N GLY A 57 -10.15 -7.72 9.93
CA GLY A 57 -10.50 -6.64 10.83
C GLY A 57 -11.93 -6.81 11.38
N GLY A 58 -12.26 -6.10 12.49
CA GLY A 58 -13.60 -6.04 13.06
C GLY A 58 -13.88 -7.09 14.13
N PHE A 59 -15.15 -7.17 14.56
CA PHE A 59 -15.61 -8.03 15.68
C PHE A 59 -15.31 -9.53 15.48
N TYR A 60 -15.36 -10.01 14.24
CA TYR A 60 -15.02 -11.41 13.88
C TYR A 60 -13.54 -11.76 14.01
N ALA A 61 -12.65 -10.79 14.17
CA ALA A 61 -11.21 -11.02 14.35
C ALA A 61 -10.88 -11.71 15.69
N LYS A 62 -11.80 -11.67 16.67
CA LYS A 62 -11.59 -12.32 17.98
C LYS A 62 -11.66 -13.85 17.92
N LEU A 63 -12.36 -14.42 16.94
CA LEU A 63 -12.58 -15.86 16.81
C LEU A 63 -11.76 -16.53 15.68
N ASN A 64 -11.48 -15.80 14.58
CA ASN A 64 -10.73 -16.32 13.44
C ASN A 64 -9.96 -15.20 12.75
N ARG A 65 -8.74 -14.90 13.23
CA ARG A 65 -7.95 -13.75 12.79
C ARG A 65 -7.51 -13.80 11.31
N ASP A 66 -7.24 -14.98 10.75
CA ASP A 66 -6.59 -15.16 9.44
C ASP A 66 -7.39 -16.00 8.43
N ARG A 67 -8.62 -16.45 8.80
CA ARG A 67 -9.42 -17.33 7.96
C ARG A 67 -10.51 -16.59 7.21
N TYR A 68 -10.52 -16.75 5.89
CA TYR A 68 -11.51 -16.19 4.96
C TYR A 68 -12.33 -17.29 4.34
N PHE A 69 -13.62 -17.04 4.03
CA PHE A 69 -14.45 -18.00 3.29
C PHE A 69 -13.88 -18.25 1.90
N TRP A 70 -13.77 -19.52 1.52
CA TRP A 70 -13.29 -19.93 0.22
C TRP A 70 -14.39 -19.78 -0.85
N LEU A 71 -14.20 -18.81 -1.72
CA LEU A 71 -15.06 -18.57 -2.89
C LEU A 71 -14.30 -18.80 -4.21
N GLY A 72 -13.27 -19.64 -4.17
CA GLY A 72 -12.38 -19.90 -5.31
C GLY A 72 -11.10 -19.06 -5.26
N LEU A 73 -10.04 -19.57 -5.93
CA LEU A 73 -8.70 -18.98 -5.92
C LEU A 73 -8.70 -17.51 -6.35
N LYS A 74 -9.37 -17.21 -7.47
CA LYS A 74 -9.46 -15.85 -8.04
C LYS A 74 -10.18 -14.86 -7.15
N ASN A 75 -10.93 -15.33 -6.14
CA ASN A 75 -11.62 -14.49 -5.17
C ASN A 75 -10.86 -14.26 -3.87
N SER A 76 -9.68 -14.90 -3.70
CA SER A 76 -8.83 -14.66 -2.55
C SER A 76 -8.18 -13.26 -2.60
N ARG A 77 -7.95 -12.67 -1.41
CA ARG A 77 -7.45 -11.30 -1.30
C ARG A 77 -6.06 -11.16 -1.90
N ALA A 78 -5.13 -12.02 -1.51
CA ALA A 78 -3.77 -11.97 -2.03
C ALA A 78 -3.71 -12.19 -3.55
N TYR A 79 -4.58 -13.07 -4.12
CA TYR A 79 -4.67 -13.22 -5.57
C TYR A 79 -5.07 -11.91 -6.24
N LYS A 80 -6.16 -11.29 -5.75
CA LYS A 80 -6.68 -10.03 -6.34
C LYS A 80 -5.66 -8.89 -6.24
N GLU A 81 -5.02 -8.74 -5.08
CA GLU A 81 -4.02 -7.69 -4.89
C GLU A 81 -2.77 -7.97 -5.75
N TYR A 82 -2.32 -9.23 -5.84
CA TYR A 82 -1.22 -9.61 -6.73
C TYR A 82 -1.51 -9.25 -8.19
N GLN A 83 -2.69 -9.65 -8.71
CA GLN A 83 -3.07 -9.37 -10.10
C GLN A 83 -3.21 -7.86 -10.36
N LEU A 84 -3.75 -7.12 -9.41
CA LEU A 84 -3.86 -5.66 -9.52
C LEU A 84 -2.48 -4.99 -9.55
N LEU A 85 -1.57 -5.39 -8.66
CA LEU A 85 -0.19 -4.88 -8.65
C LEU A 85 0.57 -5.25 -9.94
N ASP A 86 0.38 -6.46 -10.47
CA ASP A 86 1.00 -6.88 -11.73
C ASP A 86 0.49 -6.02 -12.90
N GLU A 87 -0.80 -5.71 -12.94
CA GLU A 87 -1.35 -4.81 -13.96
C GLU A 87 -0.86 -3.36 -13.79
N ILE A 88 -0.78 -2.84 -12.57
CA ILE A 88 -0.22 -1.51 -12.27
C ILE A 88 1.24 -1.44 -12.78
N GLN A 89 2.03 -2.51 -12.59
CA GLN A 89 3.39 -2.59 -13.12
C GLN A 89 3.43 -2.61 -14.66
N ARG A 90 2.48 -3.28 -15.33
CA ARG A 90 2.37 -3.27 -16.81
C ARG A 90 2.05 -1.88 -17.36
N LEU A 91 1.29 -1.10 -16.60
CA LEU A 91 0.95 0.29 -16.92
C LEU A 91 2.10 1.26 -16.56
N ASN A 92 3.22 0.76 -16.05
CA ASN A 92 4.36 1.55 -15.56
C ASN A 92 3.99 2.58 -14.49
N LEU A 93 2.97 2.29 -13.68
CA LEU A 93 2.56 3.15 -12.57
C LEU A 93 3.38 2.82 -11.31
N PRO A 94 3.75 3.83 -10.49
CA PRO A 94 4.67 3.67 -9.37
C PRO A 94 4.04 2.97 -8.16
N SER A 95 4.20 1.65 -8.06
CA SER A 95 3.71 0.80 -6.98
C SER A 95 4.74 -0.25 -6.56
N PRO A 96 4.56 -0.96 -5.43
CA PRO A 96 5.34 -2.15 -5.13
C PRO A 96 5.16 -3.21 -6.22
N LYS A 97 6.27 -3.81 -6.66
CA LYS A 97 6.21 -4.93 -7.60
C LYS A 97 5.83 -6.20 -6.85
N PRO A 98 4.79 -6.93 -7.28
CA PRO A 98 4.43 -8.20 -6.66
C PRO A 98 5.48 -9.28 -7.00
N ILE A 99 5.87 -10.04 -5.98
CA ILE A 99 6.84 -11.13 -6.10
C ILE A 99 6.11 -12.46 -6.13
N ALA A 100 5.35 -12.76 -5.08
CA ALA A 100 4.56 -13.98 -4.98
C ALA A 100 3.40 -13.83 -4.01
N ALA A 101 2.32 -14.59 -4.25
CA ALA A 101 1.21 -14.74 -3.32
C ALA A 101 0.99 -16.20 -2.96
N LEU A 102 0.78 -16.49 -1.68
CA LEU A 102 0.44 -17.80 -1.15
C LEU A 102 -1.02 -17.82 -0.73
N ILE A 103 -1.75 -18.84 -1.18
CA ILE A 103 -3.13 -19.11 -0.76
C ILE A 103 -3.22 -20.55 -0.27
N VAL A 104 -3.57 -20.74 1.00
CA VAL A 104 -3.70 -22.06 1.63
C VAL A 104 -5.16 -22.29 2.00
N LYS A 105 -5.81 -23.21 1.28
CA LYS A 105 -7.20 -23.62 1.54
C LYS A 105 -7.24 -24.68 2.64
N HIS A 106 -8.15 -24.50 3.60
CA HIS A 106 -8.48 -25.46 4.65
C HIS A 106 -10.00 -25.62 4.74
N GLY A 107 -10.54 -26.67 4.18
CA GLY A 107 -11.99 -26.93 4.12
C GLY A 107 -12.73 -25.77 3.43
N LEU A 108 -13.63 -25.11 4.16
CA LEU A 108 -14.42 -23.96 3.69
C LEU A 108 -13.71 -22.60 3.85
N PHE A 109 -12.47 -22.61 4.35
CA PHE A 109 -11.71 -21.39 4.63
C PHE A 109 -10.38 -21.37 3.89
N TYR A 110 -9.75 -20.20 3.83
CA TYR A 110 -8.38 -20.04 3.37
C TYR A 110 -7.65 -18.98 4.19
N ARG A 111 -6.34 -19.09 4.25
CA ARG A 111 -5.42 -18.03 4.66
C ARG A 111 -4.56 -17.62 3.46
N ASN A 112 -3.98 -16.42 3.51
CA ASN A 112 -3.19 -15.92 2.40
C ASN A 112 -2.17 -14.87 2.81
N ASP A 113 -1.10 -14.84 2.01
CA ASP A 113 0.07 -13.99 2.20
C ASP A 113 0.49 -13.41 0.85
N LEU A 114 1.17 -12.27 0.88
CA LEU A 114 1.71 -11.59 -0.29
C LEU A 114 3.13 -11.13 -0.01
N ILE A 115 4.05 -11.44 -0.92
CA ILE A 115 5.40 -10.90 -0.95
C ILE A 115 5.48 -9.90 -2.10
N MET A 116 6.01 -8.70 -1.81
CA MET A 116 6.21 -7.63 -2.78
C MET A 116 7.55 -6.93 -2.54
N GLU A 117 8.07 -6.21 -3.53
CA GLU A 117 9.25 -5.38 -3.37
C GLU A 117 9.03 -4.31 -2.28
N HIS A 118 10.07 -4.09 -1.46
CA HIS A 118 10.08 -2.98 -0.52
C HIS A 118 10.45 -1.69 -1.27
N ILE A 119 9.54 -0.72 -1.27
CA ILE A 119 9.81 0.61 -1.81
C ILE A 119 10.72 1.38 -0.84
N GLN A 120 11.92 1.71 -1.31
CA GLN A 120 12.78 2.63 -0.59
C GLN A 120 12.20 4.04 -0.71
N HIS A 121 11.95 4.67 0.42
CA HIS A 121 11.35 6.01 0.48
C HIS A 121 11.99 6.84 1.58
N GLN A 122 11.89 8.15 1.46
CA GLN A 122 12.38 9.10 2.45
C GLN A 122 11.40 9.25 3.61
N MET A 123 10.11 9.34 3.29
CA MET A 123 9.02 9.46 4.26
C MET A 123 7.68 9.07 3.62
N THR A 124 6.69 8.78 4.44
CA THR A 124 5.30 8.77 3.98
C THR A 124 4.78 10.21 3.88
N PHE A 125 3.77 10.44 3.04
CA PHE A 125 3.14 11.76 2.97
C PHE A 125 2.56 12.17 4.34
N ALA A 126 2.00 11.22 5.10
CA ALA A 126 1.55 11.46 6.47
C ALA A 126 2.66 11.94 7.40
N GLN A 127 3.88 11.37 7.32
CA GLN A 127 5.03 11.86 8.08
C GLN A 127 5.42 13.27 7.67
N GLY A 128 5.45 13.56 6.35
CA GLY A 128 5.73 14.90 5.84
C GLY A 128 4.75 15.95 6.39
N ILE A 129 3.44 15.63 6.39
CA ILE A 129 2.41 16.49 6.97
C ILE A 129 2.63 16.69 8.47
N LYS A 130 2.90 15.62 9.23
CA LYS A 130 3.20 15.74 10.67
C LYS A 130 4.42 16.61 10.94
N ASN A 131 5.47 16.42 10.17
CA ASN A 131 6.69 17.23 10.29
C ASN A 131 6.42 18.73 10.10
N GLN A 132 5.49 19.08 9.24
CA GLN A 132 5.14 20.46 8.93
C GLN A 132 4.17 21.06 9.95
N TYR A 133 3.11 20.34 10.32
CA TYR A 133 1.99 20.88 11.09
C TYR A 133 2.01 20.53 12.58
N LEU A 134 2.77 19.51 12.98
CA LEU A 134 2.85 19.05 14.37
C LEU A 134 4.29 19.16 14.90
N PRO A 135 4.81 20.36 15.14
CA PRO A 135 6.22 20.57 15.53
C PRO A 135 6.62 19.90 16.85
N ASN A 136 5.66 19.60 17.72
CA ASN A 136 5.88 18.97 19.02
C ASN A 136 5.62 17.46 19.02
N ASP A 137 5.31 16.82 17.85
CA ASP A 137 5.13 15.37 17.76
C ASP A 137 6.48 14.68 17.98
N PRO A 138 6.60 13.78 18.99
CA PRO A 138 7.86 13.06 19.26
C PRO A 138 8.30 12.13 18.13
N SER A 139 7.39 11.76 17.21
CA SER A 139 7.70 10.96 16.02
C SER A 139 8.15 11.80 14.81
N ARG A 140 8.32 13.14 15.01
CA ARG A 140 8.72 14.06 13.96
C ARG A 140 10.14 13.79 13.47
N ASP A 141 10.30 13.62 12.16
CA ASP A 141 11.59 13.76 11.48
C ASP A 141 11.82 15.24 11.11
N LYS A 142 13.08 15.67 11.07
CA LYS A 142 13.44 17.06 10.68
C LYS A 142 13.25 17.33 9.19
N LYS A 143 12.97 16.33 8.38
CA LYS A 143 12.75 16.49 6.94
C LYS A 143 11.47 17.26 6.67
N GLN A 144 11.60 18.36 5.93
CA GLN A 144 10.44 19.15 5.50
C GLN A 144 9.76 18.53 4.29
N LEU A 145 8.45 18.74 4.21
CA LEU A 145 7.63 18.35 3.04
C LEU A 145 7.74 19.47 1.99
N ASP A 146 8.39 19.18 0.86
CA ASP A 146 8.50 20.10 -0.27
C ASP A 146 7.15 20.26 -0.97
N LEU A 147 6.80 21.48 -1.38
CA LEU A 147 5.56 21.78 -2.13
C LEU A 147 5.45 21.00 -3.45
N LYS A 148 6.58 20.69 -4.09
CA LYS A 148 6.59 19.87 -5.31
C LYS A 148 5.89 18.52 -5.14
N TYR A 149 5.96 17.92 -3.94
CA TYR A 149 5.31 16.64 -3.69
C TYR A 149 3.78 16.72 -3.74
N TRP A 150 3.19 17.85 -3.35
CA TRP A 150 1.74 18.02 -3.45
C TRP A 150 1.27 17.90 -4.91
N HIS A 151 1.94 18.60 -5.81
CA HIS A 151 1.65 18.53 -7.24
C HIS A 151 1.91 17.11 -7.81
N GLN A 152 3.05 16.51 -7.47
CA GLN A 152 3.41 15.16 -7.92
C GLN A 152 2.42 14.09 -7.42
N ILE A 153 1.91 14.22 -6.18
CA ILE A 153 0.87 13.33 -5.64
C ILE A 153 -0.39 13.45 -6.50
N GLY A 154 -0.81 14.68 -6.83
CA GLY A 154 -1.94 14.92 -7.73
C GLY A 154 -1.77 14.22 -9.07
N GLN A 155 -0.65 14.45 -9.74
CA GLN A 155 -0.31 13.81 -11.03
C GLN A 155 -0.32 12.29 -10.94
N THR A 156 0.29 11.73 -9.89
CA THR A 156 0.33 10.28 -9.70
C THR A 156 -1.08 9.72 -9.56
N ILE A 157 -1.94 10.32 -8.74
CA ILE A 157 -3.32 9.88 -8.58
C ILE A 157 -4.11 10.01 -9.88
N ALA A 158 -3.91 11.09 -10.64
CA ALA A 158 -4.53 11.26 -11.95
C ALA A 158 -4.18 10.11 -12.92
N GLN A 159 -2.90 9.73 -12.98
CA GLN A 159 -2.45 8.59 -13.79
C GLN A 159 -3.14 7.28 -13.38
N TYR A 160 -3.29 7.00 -12.10
CA TYR A 160 -4.04 5.84 -11.62
C TYR A 160 -5.50 5.89 -12.03
N HIS A 161 -6.16 7.04 -11.85
CA HIS A 161 -7.57 7.22 -12.17
C HIS A 161 -7.86 7.15 -13.69
N HIS A 162 -6.99 7.70 -14.52
CA HIS A 162 -7.09 7.60 -15.99
C HIS A 162 -7.00 6.15 -16.47
N ASN A 163 -6.17 5.34 -15.80
CA ASN A 163 -6.05 3.91 -16.10
C ASN A 163 -7.09 3.04 -15.38
N GLY A 164 -8.09 3.64 -14.74
CA GLY A 164 -9.17 2.93 -14.08
C GLY A 164 -8.76 2.22 -12.78
N ILE A 165 -7.60 2.54 -12.22
CA ILE A 165 -7.13 1.93 -10.96
C ILE A 165 -7.82 2.59 -9.77
N TYR A 166 -8.74 1.85 -9.16
CA TYR A 166 -9.43 2.26 -7.93
C TYR A 166 -8.65 1.80 -6.71
N HIS A 167 -8.31 2.73 -5.82
CA HIS A 167 -7.71 2.44 -4.52
C HIS A 167 -8.78 2.47 -3.42
N SER A 168 -8.98 1.37 -2.70
CA SER A 168 -10.06 1.26 -1.70
C SER A 168 -9.84 2.13 -0.46
N ASP A 169 -8.59 2.44 -0.12
CA ASP A 169 -8.21 3.20 1.08
C ASP A 169 -7.10 4.23 0.77
N LEU A 170 -7.32 5.11 -0.22
CA LEU A 170 -6.37 6.18 -0.55
C LEU A 170 -6.29 7.16 0.62
N ASN A 171 -5.13 7.18 1.30
CA ASN A 171 -4.88 8.03 2.45
C ASN A 171 -3.40 8.43 2.52
N ALA A 172 -3.06 9.43 3.34
CA ALA A 172 -1.71 9.98 3.41
C ALA A 172 -0.64 8.97 3.91
N HIS A 173 -1.00 7.92 4.62
CA HIS A 173 -0.06 6.87 5.05
C HIS A 173 0.30 5.91 3.91
N ASN A 174 -0.55 5.81 2.89
CA ASN A 174 -0.39 4.92 1.74
C ASN A 174 0.29 5.62 0.54
N VAL A 175 0.79 6.82 0.73
CA VAL A 175 1.58 7.57 -0.25
C VAL A 175 3.01 7.70 0.27
N LEU A 176 3.96 7.16 -0.49
CA LEU A 176 5.39 7.20 -0.17
C LEU A 176 6.10 8.21 -1.06
N LEU A 177 6.99 8.99 -0.45
CA LEU A 177 7.77 10.03 -1.13
C LEU A 177 9.22 9.60 -1.23
N ASN A 178 9.74 9.59 -2.44
CA ASN A 178 11.14 9.27 -2.74
C ASN A 178 11.67 10.26 -3.77
N HIS A 179 12.65 11.09 -3.39
CA HIS A 179 13.32 12.13 -4.19
C HIS A 179 12.45 12.76 -5.29
N ASP A 180 12.28 12.05 -6.42
CA ASP A 180 11.58 12.56 -7.61
C ASP A 180 10.33 11.75 -7.95
N GLN A 181 9.94 10.78 -7.12
CA GLN A 181 8.83 9.89 -7.41
C GLN A 181 7.90 9.68 -6.22
N VAL A 182 6.62 9.64 -6.50
CA VAL A 182 5.55 9.31 -5.56
C VAL A 182 5.07 7.90 -5.84
N PHE A 183 5.00 7.05 -4.80
CA PHE A 183 4.46 5.69 -4.88
C PHE A 183 3.16 5.59 -4.10
N ILE A 184 2.22 4.81 -4.61
CA ILE A 184 1.02 4.41 -3.88
C ILE A 184 1.16 2.94 -3.47
N ILE A 185 0.82 2.64 -2.21
CA ILE A 185 0.93 1.30 -1.62
C ILE A 185 -0.41 0.86 -1.00
N ASP A 186 -0.51 -0.43 -0.64
CA ASP A 186 -1.68 -1.04 0.02
C ASP A 186 -2.93 -1.06 -0.87
N PHE A 187 -2.86 -1.83 -1.96
CA PHE A 187 -3.97 -2.02 -2.90
C PHE A 187 -4.97 -3.10 -2.45
N ASP A 188 -4.97 -3.47 -1.16
CA ASP A 188 -5.98 -4.39 -0.64
C ASP A 188 -7.40 -3.88 -0.94
N LYS A 189 -8.23 -4.76 -1.54
CA LYS A 189 -9.55 -4.42 -2.07
C LYS A 189 -9.56 -3.33 -3.17
N GLY A 190 -8.40 -2.99 -3.72
CA GLY A 190 -8.30 -2.21 -4.94
C GLY A 190 -8.90 -2.98 -6.12
N ALA A 191 -9.20 -2.29 -7.20
CA ALA A 191 -9.79 -2.90 -8.39
C ALA A 191 -9.54 -2.05 -9.65
N ILE A 192 -9.59 -2.70 -10.81
CA ILE A 192 -9.68 -2.01 -12.08
C ILE A 192 -11.17 -1.74 -12.34
N LYS A 193 -11.52 -0.49 -12.57
CA LYS A 193 -12.88 -0.03 -12.83
C LYS A 193 -12.88 0.90 -14.04
N PRO A 194 -13.95 0.94 -14.84
CA PRO A 194 -14.11 2.00 -15.83
C PRO A 194 -13.95 3.37 -15.14
N PRO A 195 -13.17 4.29 -15.73
CA PRO A 195 -13.03 5.63 -15.20
C PRO A 195 -14.40 6.27 -15.00
N ASN A 196 -14.63 6.81 -13.82
CA ASN A 196 -15.90 7.42 -13.44
C ASN A 196 -15.66 8.48 -12.38
N GLN A 197 -16.14 9.68 -12.64
CA GLN A 197 -15.94 10.85 -11.80
C GLN A 197 -16.37 10.62 -10.34
N HIS A 198 -17.44 9.86 -10.11
CA HIS A 198 -17.96 9.64 -8.76
C HIS A 198 -16.96 8.90 -7.85
N TRP A 199 -16.41 7.75 -8.29
CA TRP A 199 -15.46 7.02 -7.44
C TRP A 199 -14.10 7.72 -7.38
N GLN A 200 -13.69 8.42 -8.44
CA GLN A 200 -12.48 9.24 -8.48
C GLN A 200 -12.54 10.37 -7.44
N GLN A 201 -13.63 11.12 -7.40
CA GLN A 201 -13.87 12.15 -6.40
C GLN A 201 -13.92 11.58 -4.97
N ASN A 202 -14.50 10.39 -4.80
CA ASN A 202 -14.53 9.72 -3.49
C ASN A 202 -13.11 9.36 -3.01
N ASN A 203 -12.20 8.94 -3.91
CA ASN A 203 -10.80 8.71 -3.58
C ASN A 203 -10.10 10.02 -3.15
N ILE A 204 -10.25 11.09 -3.94
CA ILE A 204 -9.68 12.41 -3.63
C ILE A 204 -10.22 12.94 -2.29
N SER A 205 -11.53 12.87 -2.07
CA SER A 205 -12.16 13.29 -0.82
C SER A 205 -11.69 12.48 0.39
N ARG A 206 -11.40 11.18 0.20
CA ARG A 206 -10.83 10.34 1.27
C ARG A 206 -9.41 10.78 1.61
N LEU A 207 -8.58 11.07 0.60
CA LEU A 207 -7.24 11.59 0.82
C LEU A 207 -7.29 12.92 1.57
N LYS A 208 -8.16 13.86 1.18
CA LYS A 208 -8.35 15.15 1.86
C LYS A 208 -8.64 14.96 3.34
N ARG A 209 -9.65 14.15 3.67
CA ARG A 209 -9.99 13.84 5.08
C ARG A 209 -8.82 13.21 5.85
N SER A 210 -8.00 12.40 5.19
CA SER A 210 -6.80 11.83 5.81
C SER A 210 -5.75 12.89 6.11
N ILE A 211 -5.53 13.82 5.19
CA ILE A 211 -4.62 14.96 5.35
C ILE A 211 -5.07 15.84 6.53
N GLU A 212 -6.33 16.24 6.55
CA GLU A 212 -6.93 17.05 7.63
C GLU A 212 -6.78 16.35 9.00
N LYS A 213 -7.02 15.04 9.05
CA LYS A 213 -6.85 14.26 10.27
C LYS A 213 -5.40 14.19 10.73
N VAL A 214 -4.44 14.02 9.81
CA VAL A 214 -3.01 13.90 10.13
C VAL A 214 -2.42 15.25 10.56
N SER A 215 -2.81 16.36 9.90
CA SER A 215 -2.37 17.70 10.23
C SER A 215 -3.03 18.26 11.49
N GLN A 216 -4.15 17.64 11.93
CA GLN A 216 -5.05 18.18 12.98
C GLN A 216 -5.61 19.57 12.61
N LYS A 217 -5.70 19.86 11.32
CA LYS A 217 -6.18 21.12 10.75
C LYS A 217 -7.34 20.85 9.80
N SER A 218 -8.44 21.56 9.99
CA SER A 218 -9.61 21.46 9.09
C SER A 218 -9.85 22.74 8.29
N CYS A 219 -9.39 23.89 8.79
CA CYS A 219 -9.54 25.20 8.16
C CYS A 219 -8.23 26.00 8.37
N ASP A 220 -7.21 25.64 7.61
CA ASP A 220 -5.89 26.28 7.66
C ASP A 220 -5.57 26.77 6.24
N ASP A 221 -5.23 28.07 6.11
CA ASP A 221 -5.02 28.70 4.79
C ASP A 221 -3.86 28.01 4.05
N GLN A 222 -2.75 27.75 4.76
CA GLN A 222 -1.59 27.07 4.17
C GLN A 222 -1.94 25.66 3.68
N LEU A 223 -2.71 24.91 4.45
CA LEU A 223 -3.16 23.56 4.05
C LEU A 223 -4.10 23.64 2.84
N SER A 224 -4.93 24.68 2.77
CA SER A 224 -5.84 24.93 1.64
C SER A 224 -5.07 25.25 0.37
N GLU A 225 -4.04 26.10 0.44
CA GLU A 225 -3.16 26.40 -0.70
C GLU A 225 -2.43 25.14 -1.19
N GLN A 226 -1.87 24.36 -0.29
CA GLN A 226 -1.19 23.10 -0.63
C GLN A 226 -2.15 22.08 -1.26
N TRP A 227 -3.38 22.02 -0.76
CA TRP A 227 -4.41 21.18 -1.37
C TRP A 227 -4.75 21.63 -2.80
N GLN A 228 -4.78 22.94 -3.08
CA GLN A 228 -4.98 23.44 -4.45
C GLN A 228 -3.82 23.03 -5.39
N ILE A 229 -2.57 23.10 -4.92
CA ILE A 229 -1.40 22.62 -5.68
C ILE A 229 -1.55 21.12 -6.03
N LEU A 230 -2.07 20.30 -5.09
CA LEU A 230 -2.36 18.90 -5.38
C LEU A 230 -3.44 18.74 -6.45
N LEU A 231 -4.52 19.52 -6.36
CA LEU A 231 -5.60 19.49 -7.35
C LEU A 231 -5.14 19.99 -8.73
N GLU A 232 -4.28 20.99 -8.80
CA GLU A 232 -3.64 21.41 -10.05
C GLU A 232 -2.89 20.23 -10.70
N GLY A 233 -2.06 19.53 -9.93
CA GLY A 233 -1.39 18.33 -10.44
C GLY A 233 -2.35 17.21 -10.85
N TYR A 234 -3.50 17.10 -10.19
CA TYR A 234 -4.50 16.09 -10.51
C TYR A 234 -5.27 16.39 -11.81
N HIS A 235 -5.44 17.65 -12.18
CA HIS A 235 -6.20 18.08 -13.35
C HIS A 235 -5.33 18.29 -14.60
N VAL A 236 -4.02 18.08 -14.52
CA VAL A 236 -3.11 18.03 -15.66
C VAL A 236 -3.28 16.69 -16.39
#